data_c90e28d3733eb3e9ffaf6fa613bd8e15
#
_entry.id   c90e28d3733eb3e9ffaf6fa613bd8e15
#
_cell.length_a   1.000
_cell.length_b   1.000
_cell.length_c   1.000
_cell.angle_alpha   90.00
_cell.angle_beta   90.00
_cell.angle_gamma   90.00
#
_symmetry.space_group_name_H-M   'P 1'
#
loop_
_entity.id
_entity.type
_entity.pdbx_description
1 polymer ?
#
loop_
_entity_poly.entity_id
_entity_poly.type
_entity_poly.pdbx_seq_one_letter_code
_entity_poly.pdbx_strand_id
1 'polypeptide(L)'
;VDIDFDTNEALVEELQTDWLREVMEANKYYKESVSRGKNPWILGYRGLNCSEDAWMHYMDTIRSYASIWSEAMLHATVGFLKSEIGISKIWMHSFESGNLFKEIGWTKPPKSLYTKLPKSYGFENTTEGPEFLHNEKYLKRYFKKARNLRVTWNRLPQSA
;
A
#
# COMPACT_ATOMS: atom_id res chain seq x y z
N VAL A 1 -1.03 9.88 -0.50
CA VAL A 1 -1.69 10.38 0.73
C VAL A 1 -2.39 11.67 0.39
N ASP A 2 -3.67 11.76 0.71
CA ASP A 2 -4.46 12.97 0.59
C ASP A 2 -4.52 13.67 1.94
N ILE A 3 -4.36 14.99 1.95
CA ILE A 3 -4.32 15.81 3.16
C ILE A 3 -5.33 16.94 3.01
N ASP A 4 -6.15 17.12 4.02
CA ASP A 4 -7.07 18.24 4.14
C ASP A 4 -6.78 19.00 5.44
N PHE A 5 -6.39 20.26 5.28
CA PHE A 5 -6.02 21.11 6.41
C PHE A 5 -7.24 21.71 7.12
N ASP A 6 -8.36 21.85 6.43
CA ASP A 6 -9.57 22.43 7.02
C ASP A 6 -10.21 21.49 8.03
N THR A 7 -10.22 20.18 7.73
CA THR A 7 -10.72 19.14 8.66
C THR A 7 -9.63 18.55 9.55
N ASN A 8 -8.37 18.91 9.30
CA ASN A 8 -7.18 18.35 9.95
C ASN A 8 -7.09 16.83 9.83
N GLU A 9 -7.33 16.35 8.61
CA GLU A 9 -7.39 14.93 8.28
C GLU A 9 -6.39 14.55 7.20
N ALA A 10 -5.90 13.32 7.25
CA ALA A 10 -5.16 12.70 6.15
C ALA A 10 -5.69 11.29 5.87
N LEU A 11 -5.75 10.93 4.59
CA LEU A 11 -6.07 9.58 4.13
C LEU A 11 -4.83 8.96 3.49
N VAL A 12 -4.31 7.90 4.08
CA VAL A 12 -3.32 7.03 3.44
C VAL A 12 -4.07 6.15 2.44
N GLU A 13 -4.07 6.57 1.19
CA GLU A 13 -4.83 5.90 0.13
C GLU A 13 -4.28 4.51 -0.18
N GLU A 14 -2.97 4.44 -0.39
CA GLU A 14 -2.29 3.17 -0.70
C GLU A 14 -0.81 3.24 -0.27
N LEU A 15 -0.27 2.06 -0.02
CA LEU A 15 1.16 1.84 0.13
C LEU A 15 1.62 0.96 -1.02
N GLN A 16 2.56 1.44 -1.81
CA GLN A 16 3.08 0.68 -2.94
C GLN A 16 4.59 0.90 -3.11
N THR A 17 5.24 -0.09 -3.67
CA THR A 17 6.63 -0.03 -4.05
C THR A 17 6.80 -0.75 -5.39
N ASP A 18 6.82 0.03 -6.47
CA ASP A 18 6.98 -0.49 -7.81
C ASP A 18 8.31 -1.20 -7.97
N TRP A 19 9.35 -0.60 -7.40
CA TRP A 19 10.68 -1.20 -7.41
C TRP A 19 10.70 -2.62 -6.81
N LEU A 20 10.14 -2.84 -5.63
CA LEU A 20 10.12 -4.16 -5.00
C LEU A 20 9.26 -5.15 -5.79
N ARG A 21 8.11 -4.68 -6.31
CA ARG A 21 7.25 -5.50 -7.15
C ARG A 21 7.98 -5.98 -8.40
N GLU A 22 8.67 -5.08 -9.10
CA GLU A 22 9.43 -5.42 -10.31
C GLU A 22 10.57 -6.39 -10.02
N VAL A 23 11.28 -6.21 -8.92
CA VAL A 23 12.34 -7.13 -8.50
C VAL A 23 11.78 -8.52 -8.20
N MET A 24 10.65 -8.60 -7.51
CA MET A 24 10.02 -9.90 -7.19
C MET A 24 9.49 -10.61 -8.45
N GLU A 25 8.94 -9.88 -9.40
CA GLU A 25 8.55 -10.41 -10.71
C GLU A 25 9.76 -10.91 -11.51
N ALA A 26 10.84 -10.14 -11.54
CA ALA A 26 12.08 -10.54 -12.17
C ALA A 26 12.67 -11.81 -11.55
N ASN A 27 12.60 -11.93 -10.21
CA ASN A 27 13.07 -13.12 -9.53
C ASN A 27 12.21 -14.36 -9.82
N LYS A 28 10.91 -14.17 -9.96
CA LYS A 28 10.02 -15.25 -10.41
C LYS A 28 10.39 -15.74 -11.81
N TYR A 29 10.59 -14.81 -12.75
CA TYR A 29 11.03 -15.11 -14.11
C TYR A 29 12.39 -15.83 -14.13
N TYR A 30 13.36 -15.36 -13.33
CA TYR A 30 14.65 -16.02 -13.18
C TYR A 30 14.49 -17.48 -12.79
N LYS A 31 13.76 -17.76 -11.70
CA LYS A 31 13.53 -19.13 -11.20
C LYS A 31 12.83 -20.03 -12.22
N GLU A 32 11.83 -19.51 -12.92
CA GLU A 32 11.13 -20.25 -13.98
C GLU A 32 12.04 -20.55 -15.18
N SER A 33 12.92 -19.63 -15.54
CA SER A 33 13.86 -19.83 -16.64
C SER A 33 14.91 -20.88 -16.29
N VAL A 34 15.49 -20.81 -15.11
CA VAL A 34 16.46 -21.81 -14.61
C VAL A 34 15.81 -23.19 -14.53
N SER A 35 14.58 -23.31 -14.00
CA SER A 35 13.88 -24.59 -13.90
C SER A 35 13.60 -25.25 -15.27
N ARG A 36 13.54 -24.45 -16.33
CA ARG A 36 13.37 -24.93 -17.71
C ARG A 36 14.70 -25.12 -18.45
N GLY A 37 15.85 -25.03 -17.77
CA GLY A 37 17.18 -25.14 -18.37
C GLY A 37 17.54 -23.96 -19.31
N LYS A 38 16.86 -22.83 -19.20
CA LYS A 38 17.12 -21.64 -20.00
C LYS A 38 18.07 -20.71 -19.26
N ASN A 39 18.92 -20.00 -20.00
CA ASN A 39 19.74 -18.95 -19.42
C ASN A 39 18.92 -17.65 -19.30
N PRO A 40 18.55 -17.21 -18.08
CA PRO A 40 17.70 -16.03 -17.88
C PRO A 40 18.38 -14.71 -18.28
N TRP A 41 19.72 -14.71 -18.37
CA TRP A 41 20.53 -13.51 -18.67
C TRP A 41 20.57 -13.15 -20.14
N ILE A 42 20.31 -14.11 -21.02
CA ILE A 42 20.34 -13.90 -22.49
C ILE A 42 19.17 -13.04 -22.95
N LEU A 43 18.07 -13.04 -22.23
CA LEU A 43 16.83 -12.38 -22.65
C LEU A 43 16.58 -11.02 -22.01
N GLY A 44 17.50 -10.51 -21.17
CA GLY A 44 17.45 -9.15 -20.65
C GLY A 44 16.08 -8.72 -20.12
N TYR A 45 15.56 -9.39 -19.08
CA TYR A 45 14.30 -8.97 -18.51
C TYR A 45 14.41 -7.50 -18.04
N ARG A 46 13.73 -6.60 -18.76
CA ARG A 46 13.67 -5.15 -18.50
C ARG A 46 15.04 -4.47 -18.29
N GLY A 47 16.08 -4.93 -18.99
CA GLY A 47 17.41 -4.32 -18.94
C GLY A 47 18.24 -4.70 -17.71
N LEU A 48 17.86 -5.72 -16.95
CA LEU A 48 18.70 -6.32 -15.92
C LEU A 48 19.85 -7.08 -16.59
N ASN A 49 20.97 -6.40 -16.77
CA ASN A 49 22.19 -6.98 -17.29
C ASN A 49 23.21 -7.11 -16.15
N CYS A 50 23.17 -8.24 -15.44
CA CYS A 50 24.08 -8.52 -14.34
C CYS A 50 24.48 -10.00 -14.34
N SER A 51 25.54 -10.36 -13.63
CA SER A 51 25.90 -11.76 -13.42
C SER A 51 24.93 -12.46 -12.45
N GLU A 52 24.91 -13.78 -12.48
CA GLU A 52 24.09 -14.59 -11.57
C GLU A 52 24.46 -14.31 -10.10
N ASP A 53 25.74 -14.25 -9.79
CA ASP A 53 26.23 -13.95 -8.43
C ASP A 53 25.76 -12.57 -7.94
N ALA A 54 25.84 -11.56 -8.80
CA ALA A 54 25.36 -10.22 -8.48
C ALA A 54 23.84 -10.22 -8.23
N TRP A 55 23.07 -10.97 -9.03
CA TRP A 55 21.64 -11.14 -8.82
C TRP A 55 21.32 -11.82 -7.51
N MET A 56 21.98 -12.92 -7.19
CA MET A 56 21.76 -13.66 -5.95
C MET A 56 22.08 -12.80 -4.73
N HIS A 57 23.20 -12.09 -4.74
CA HIS A 57 23.58 -11.16 -3.68
C HIS A 57 22.53 -10.03 -3.52
N TYR A 58 22.08 -9.46 -4.62
CA TYR A 58 21.04 -8.46 -4.62
C TYR A 58 19.73 -9.00 -4.02
N MET A 59 19.30 -10.21 -4.42
CA MET A 59 18.08 -10.83 -3.90
C MET A 59 18.17 -11.14 -2.40
N ASP A 60 19.32 -11.50 -1.88
CA ASP A 60 19.50 -11.71 -0.44
C ASP A 60 19.38 -10.39 0.34
N THR A 61 19.91 -9.32 -0.19
CA THR A 61 19.74 -7.97 0.38
C THR A 61 18.27 -7.55 0.35
N ILE A 62 17.61 -7.70 -0.79
CA ILE A 62 16.20 -7.31 -0.99
C ILE A 62 15.24 -8.08 -0.10
N ARG A 63 15.52 -9.32 0.22
CA ARG A 63 14.64 -10.17 1.05
C ARG A 63 14.37 -9.55 2.41
N SER A 64 15.36 -8.92 3.02
CA SER A 64 15.21 -8.21 4.29
C SER A 64 14.24 -7.03 4.17
N TYR A 65 14.38 -6.22 3.11
CA TYR A 65 13.49 -5.09 2.85
C TYR A 65 12.06 -5.54 2.48
N ALA A 66 11.93 -6.63 1.72
CA ALA A 66 10.64 -7.18 1.33
C ALA A 66 9.77 -7.59 2.52
N SER A 67 10.39 -7.91 3.66
CA SER A 67 9.66 -8.30 4.87
C SER A 67 9.12 -7.14 5.69
N ILE A 68 9.74 -5.95 5.61
CA ILE A 68 9.45 -4.81 6.50
C ILE A 68 8.95 -3.55 5.79
N TRP A 69 9.02 -3.51 4.45
CA TRP A 69 8.80 -2.26 3.71
C TRP A 69 7.46 -1.58 4.02
N SER A 70 6.37 -2.36 4.10
CA SER A 70 5.05 -1.79 4.32
C SER A 70 4.87 -1.20 5.72
N GLU A 71 5.45 -1.86 6.73
CA GLU A 71 5.46 -1.36 8.10
C GLU A 71 6.33 -0.11 8.23
N ALA A 72 7.52 -0.13 7.63
CA ALA A 72 8.42 1.01 7.61
C ALA A 72 7.81 2.23 6.90
N MET A 73 7.17 2.02 5.75
CA MET A 73 6.48 3.09 5.03
C MET A 73 5.30 3.66 5.80
N LEU A 74 4.46 2.80 6.39
CA LEU A 74 3.33 3.28 7.19
C LEU A 74 3.82 4.06 8.41
N HIS A 75 4.86 3.55 9.09
CA HIS A 75 5.46 4.24 10.23
C HIS A 75 6.00 5.62 9.85
N ALA A 76 6.79 5.70 8.78
CA ALA A 76 7.33 6.95 8.28
C ALA A 76 6.22 7.93 7.88
N THR A 77 5.17 7.44 7.17
CA THR A 77 4.03 8.26 6.75
C THR A 77 3.29 8.84 7.96
N VAL A 78 2.96 8.01 8.94
CA VAL A 78 2.23 8.47 10.15
C VAL A 78 3.10 9.42 10.97
N GLY A 79 4.39 9.12 11.13
CA GLY A 79 5.34 9.99 11.81
C GLY A 79 5.42 11.37 11.14
N PHE A 80 5.59 11.40 9.82
CA PHE A 80 5.65 12.64 9.05
C PHE A 80 4.35 13.46 9.16
N LEU A 81 3.19 12.81 9.00
CA LEU A 81 1.89 13.47 9.10
C LEU A 81 1.67 14.11 10.48
N LYS A 82 2.07 13.42 11.56
CA LYS A 82 1.91 13.93 12.93
C LYS A 82 2.94 14.99 13.28
N SER A 83 4.22 14.72 13.03
CA SER A 83 5.31 15.54 13.56
C SER A 83 5.65 16.72 12.69
N GLU A 84 5.60 16.57 11.36
CA GLU A 84 6.02 17.62 10.42
C GLU A 84 4.83 18.42 9.88
N ILE A 85 3.71 17.74 9.62
CA ILE A 85 2.51 18.38 9.03
C ILE A 85 1.52 18.81 10.12
N GLY A 86 1.50 18.13 11.28
CA GLY A 86 0.58 18.45 12.38
C GLY A 86 -0.83 17.89 12.21
N ILE A 87 -1.01 16.86 11.40
CA ILE A 87 -2.31 16.21 11.18
C ILE A 87 -2.68 15.36 12.38
N SER A 88 -3.89 15.57 12.91
CA SER A 88 -4.40 14.86 14.08
C SER A 88 -5.25 13.63 13.77
N LYS A 89 -5.97 13.64 12.64
CA LYS A 89 -6.86 12.54 12.24
C LYS A 89 -6.27 11.83 11.03
N ILE A 90 -5.83 10.59 11.22
CA ILE A 90 -5.21 9.80 10.16
C ILE A 90 -6.09 8.59 9.85
N TRP A 91 -6.40 8.46 8.57
CA TRP A 91 -7.23 7.42 8.00
C TRP A 91 -6.42 6.56 7.04
N MET A 92 -6.86 5.34 6.86
CA MET A 92 -6.38 4.44 5.81
C MET A 92 -7.56 3.66 5.23
N HIS A 93 -7.52 3.36 3.94
CA HIS A 93 -8.53 2.49 3.37
C HIS A 93 -8.59 1.15 4.09
N SER A 94 -9.79 0.66 4.35
CA SER A 94 -10.03 -0.77 4.52
C SER A 94 -10.02 -1.46 3.16
N PHE A 95 -10.12 -2.78 3.13
CA PHE A 95 -10.26 -3.50 1.87
C PHE A 95 -11.55 -3.12 1.15
N GLU A 96 -12.64 -2.87 1.89
CA GLU A 96 -13.95 -2.49 1.36
C GLU A 96 -13.93 -1.08 0.76
N SER A 97 -13.43 -0.10 1.50
CA SER A 97 -13.33 1.26 0.97
C SER A 97 -12.34 1.36 -0.19
N GLY A 98 -11.21 0.66 -0.11
CA GLY A 98 -10.25 0.61 -1.22
C GLY A 98 -10.84 0.02 -2.49
N ASN A 99 -11.65 -1.03 -2.39
CA ASN A 99 -12.36 -1.58 -3.56
C ASN A 99 -13.38 -0.60 -4.13
N LEU A 100 -14.07 0.13 -3.27
CA LEU A 100 -15.09 1.06 -3.71
C LEU A 100 -14.51 2.31 -4.39
N PHE A 101 -13.47 2.89 -3.80
CA PHE A 101 -12.94 4.20 -4.22
C PHE A 101 -11.74 4.09 -5.17
N LYS A 102 -10.94 3.03 -5.06
CA LYS A 102 -9.70 2.84 -5.83
C LYS A 102 -9.73 1.63 -6.75
N GLU A 103 -10.84 0.88 -6.78
CA GLU A 103 -10.98 -0.32 -7.61
C GLU A 103 -9.82 -1.34 -7.42
N ILE A 104 -9.30 -1.46 -6.19
CA ILE A 104 -8.15 -2.31 -5.86
C ILE A 104 -8.36 -3.79 -6.20
N GLY A 105 -9.59 -4.22 -6.41
CA GLY A 105 -9.91 -5.54 -6.92
C GLY A 105 -9.28 -5.84 -8.30
N TRP A 106 -9.01 -4.82 -9.11
CA TRP A 106 -8.35 -4.94 -10.42
C TRP A 106 -6.84 -5.10 -10.29
N THR A 107 -6.21 -4.25 -9.49
CA THR A 107 -4.76 -4.26 -9.28
C THR A 107 -4.30 -5.36 -8.33
N LYS A 108 -5.24 -5.95 -7.57
CA LYS A 108 -5.04 -7.06 -6.64
C LYS A 108 -3.82 -6.85 -5.71
N PRO A 109 -3.69 -5.72 -5.04
CA PRO A 109 -2.64 -5.55 -4.05
C PRO A 109 -2.81 -6.59 -2.94
N PRO A 110 -1.74 -6.91 -2.19
CA PRO A 110 -1.84 -7.82 -1.07
C PRO A 110 -2.93 -7.36 -0.09
N LYS A 111 -3.95 -8.18 0.13
CA LYS A 111 -5.07 -7.86 1.04
C LYS A 111 -4.60 -7.49 2.45
N SER A 112 -3.45 -8.05 2.87
CA SER A 112 -2.84 -7.75 4.16
C SER A 112 -2.49 -6.27 4.37
N LEU A 113 -2.22 -5.52 3.31
CA LEU A 113 -1.95 -4.07 3.38
C LEU A 113 -3.17 -3.27 3.88
N TYR A 114 -4.38 -3.78 3.68
CA TYR A 114 -5.64 -3.13 4.05
C TYR A 114 -6.32 -3.76 5.27
N THR A 115 -5.76 -4.86 5.79
CA THR A 115 -6.35 -5.61 6.90
C THR A 115 -5.39 -5.82 8.06
N LYS A 116 -4.31 -6.59 7.84
CA LYS A 116 -3.35 -6.93 8.90
C LYS A 116 -2.48 -5.74 9.27
N LEU A 117 -1.94 -5.04 8.28
CA LEU A 117 -1.01 -3.93 8.50
C LEU A 117 -1.65 -2.78 9.30
N PRO A 118 -2.81 -2.23 8.95
CA PRO A 118 -3.44 -1.19 9.77
C PRO A 118 -3.70 -1.68 11.20
N LYS A 119 -4.18 -2.90 11.36
CA LYS A 119 -4.46 -3.49 12.68
C LYS A 119 -3.19 -3.62 13.52
N SER A 120 -2.08 -4.10 12.95
CA SER A 120 -0.80 -4.22 13.68
C SER A 120 -0.22 -2.88 14.10
N TYR A 121 -0.55 -1.82 13.35
CA TYR A 121 -0.15 -0.44 13.67
C TYR A 121 -1.08 0.26 14.66
N GLY A 122 -2.18 -0.38 15.07
CA GLY A 122 -3.14 0.18 16.03
C GLY A 122 -4.30 0.94 15.41
N PHE A 123 -4.50 0.87 14.09
CA PHE A 123 -5.72 1.39 13.49
C PHE A 123 -6.93 0.58 13.90
N GLU A 124 -8.03 1.26 14.14
CA GLU A 124 -9.33 0.68 14.45
C GLU A 124 -10.24 0.73 13.22
N ASN A 125 -11.00 -0.34 13.01
CA ASN A 125 -11.95 -0.39 11.92
C ASN A 125 -13.25 0.29 12.33
N THR A 126 -13.74 1.23 11.52
CA THR A 126 -14.94 2.03 11.80
C THR A 126 -15.78 2.21 10.52
N THR A 127 -17.06 2.50 10.70
CA THR A 127 -17.98 2.87 9.61
C THR A 127 -17.93 4.37 9.28
N GLU A 128 -17.30 5.16 10.13
CA GLU A 128 -17.03 6.57 9.85
C GLU A 128 -15.85 6.65 8.88
N GLY A 129 -15.91 7.55 7.93
CA GLY A 129 -14.84 7.84 6.97
C GLY A 129 -14.32 9.27 7.11
N PRO A 130 -13.25 9.62 6.38
CA PRO A 130 -12.73 10.98 6.36
C PRO A 130 -13.82 12.00 5.99
N GLU A 131 -13.92 13.08 6.76
CA GLU A 131 -14.95 14.10 6.56
C GLU A 131 -14.76 14.83 5.23
N PHE A 132 -13.50 15.18 4.88
CA PHE A 132 -13.22 15.93 3.67
C PHE A 132 -13.67 15.23 2.38
N LEU A 133 -13.72 13.89 2.35
CA LEU A 133 -14.19 13.14 1.18
C LEU A 133 -15.69 13.38 0.90
N HIS A 134 -16.49 13.76 1.90
CA HIS A 134 -17.90 14.07 1.74
C HIS A 134 -18.13 15.38 0.98
N ASN A 135 -17.15 16.27 0.97
CA ASN A 135 -17.21 17.57 0.29
C ASN A 135 -16.95 17.44 -1.22
N GLU A 136 -16.31 16.37 -1.65
CA GLU A 136 -15.97 16.12 -3.05
C GLU A 136 -17.21 15.68 -3.87
N LYS A 137 -17.60 16.50 -4.86
CA LYS A 137 -18.81 16.26 -5.67
C LYS A 137 -18.79 14.90 -6.38
N TYR A 138 -17.64 14.51 -6.93
CA TYR A 138 -17.51 13.23 -7.65
C TYR A 138 -17.59 12.02 -6.73
N LEU A 139 -17.23 12.17 -5.45
CA LEU A 139 -17.30 11.09 -4.46
C LEU A 139 -18.71 10.88 -3.89
N LYS A 140 -19.62 11.87 -4.00
CA LYS A 140 -21.00 11.73 -3.50
C LYS A 140 -21.72 10.51 -4.06
N ARG A 141 -21.44 10.13 -5.31
CA ARG A 141 -21.99 8.93 -5.93
C ARG A 141 -21.47 7.66 -5.25
N TYR A 142 -20.21 7.62 -4.88
CA TYR A 142 -19.60 6.49 -4.19
C TYR A 142 -20.14 6.36 -2.76
N PHE A 143 -20.28 7.47 -2.03
CA PHE A 143 -20.90 7.47 -0.70
C PHE A 143 -22.35 7.02 -0.72
N LYS A 144 -23.11 7.35 -1.77
CA LYS A 144 -24.47 6.84 -1.95
C LYS A 144 -24.49 5.32 -2.11
N LYS A 145 -23.54 4.76 -2.85
CA LYS A 145 -23.34 3.30 -2.93
C LYS A 145 -22.85 2.72 -1.61
N ALA A 146 -21.94 3.40 -0.93
CA ALA A 146 -21.36 2.97 0.34
C ALA A 146 -22.40 2.78 1.44
N ARG A 147 -23.43 3.61 1.51
CA ARG A 147 -24.54 3.48 2.49
C ARG A 147 -25.20 2.11 2.46
N ASN A 148 -25.25 1.49 1.27
CA ASN A 148 -25.86 0.16 1.08
C ASN A 148 -24.89 -0.99 1.30
N LEU A 149 -23.57 -0.74 1.40
CA LEU A 149 -22.53 -1.75 1.38
C LEU A 149 -21.77 -1.90 2.71
N ARG A 150 -22.16 -1.19 3.77
CA ARG A 150 -21.41 -1.21 5.05
C ARG A 150 -19.90 -1.00 4.85
N VAL A 151 -19.52 0.01 4.09
CA VAL A 151 -18.12 0.33 3.85
C VAL A 151 -17.46 0.75 5.16
N THR A 152 -16.32 0.15 5.45
CA THR A 152 -15.53 0.49 6.63
C THR A 152 -14.24 1.21 6.25
N TRP A 153 -13.62 1.82 7.23
CA TRP A 153 -12.34 2.53 7.14
C TRP A 153 -11.45 2.13 8.32
N ASN A 154 -10.17 2.31 8.17
CA ASN A 154 -9.24 2.19 9.28
C ASN A 154 -8.88 3.59 9.78
N ARG A 155 -9.11 3.88 11.05
CA ARG A 155 -8.81 5.15 11.71
C ARG A 155 -7.74 4.95 12.76
N LEU A 156 -6.72 5.78 12.77
CA LEU A 156 -5.74 5.78 13.85
C LEU A 156 -6.33 6.53 15.05
N PRO A 157 -6.45 5.88 16.23
CA PRO A 157 -6.92 6.56 17.44
C PRO A 157 -6.04 7.76 17.77
N GLN A 158 -6.66 8.84 18.21
CA GLN A 158 -5.92 9.95 18.81
C GLN A 158 -5.39 9.49 20.16
N SER A 159 -4.08 9.58 20.35
CA SER A 159 -3.49 9.36 21.66
C SER A 159 -4.10 10.38 22.64
N ALA A 160 -4.66 9.88 23.73
CA ALA A 160 -5.16 10.72 24.80
C ALA A 160 -4.01 11.53 25.45
#